data_6c63e2d16cd2b3220550b4d8bad623f9
#
_entry.id   6c63e2d16cd2b3220550b4d8bad623f9
#
_cell.length_a   1.000
_cell.length_b   1.000
_cell.length_c   1.000
_cell.angle_alpha   90.00
_cell.angle_beta   90.00
_cell.angle_gamma   90.00
#
_symmetry.space_group_name_H-M   'P 1'
#
loop_
_entity.id
_entity.type
_entity.pdbx_description
1 polymer ?
#
loop_
_entity_poly.entity_id
_entity_poly.type
_entity_poly.pdbx_seq_one_letter_code
_entity_poly.pdbx_strand_id
1 'polypeptide(L)'
;KWFPWEPASISCKKINGLKNGISFPHPPPLSSEKNLMKKPWSGRFKQSTDVLMETFSASISFDKRLYACDIEGSIAHCKMLARCKIISPSESQKIQKGLKRILKECDEGRFQFKDELEDIHMNIESRLRELIGPTAGKLHTARSRNDQVCLDIRLYLRNEVDETVKEIDRLCKTLVGLAKKNIDRVIPGYTHMQRAQPVLLSHHLLAYAEMLLRDKDRFLDARKRINVMPLG
;
A
#
# COMPACT_ATOMS: atom_id res chain seq x y z
N LYS A 1 -13.85 1.36 -31.94
CA LYS A 1 -13.64 2.75 -32.42
C LYS A 1 -13.08 3.54 -31.25
N TRP A 2 -11.79 3.87 -31.29
CA TRP A 2 -11.11 4.71 -30.33
C TRP A 2 -11.44 6.16 -30.65
N PHE A 3 -11.87 6.93 -29.66
CA PHE A 3 -11.97 8.38 -29.76
C PHE A 3 -10.59 8.99 -29.50
N PRO A 4 -10.06 9.85 -30.37
CA PRO A 4 -8.84 10.58 -30.08
C PRO A 4 -9.14 11.67 -29.03
N TRP A 5 -8.30 11.70 -27.99
CA TRP A 5 -8.30 12.73 -26.96
C TRP A 5 -7.60 13.98 -27.49
N GLU A 6 -8.38 15.05 -27.75
CA GLU A 6 -7.82 16.38 -28.05
C GLU A 6 -7.65 17.16 -26.75
N PRO A 7 -6.47 17.73 -26.48
CA PRO A 7 -6.30 18.60 -25.33
C PRO A 7 -7.00 19.93 -25.55
N ALA A 8 -8.03 20.19 -24.73
CA ALA A 8 -8.67 21.51 -24.68
C ALA A 8 -7.68 22.57 -24.23
N SER A 9 -7.37 23.53 -25.08
CA SER A 9 -6.59 24.72 -24.76
C SER A 9 -7.37 25.60 -23.78
N ILE A 10 -7.02 25.56 -22.51
CA ILE A 10 -7.54 26.49 -21.51
C ILE A 10 -6.85 27.84 -21.71
N SER A 11 -7.55 28.76 -22.35
CA SER A 11 -7.17 30.17 -22.44
C SER A 11 -7.26 30.82 -21.06
N CYS A 12 -6.11 31.25 -20.56
CA CYS A 12 -5.98 31.99 -19.32
C CYS A 12 -6.54 33.41 -19.49
N LYS A 13 -7.87 33.59 -19.31
CA LYS A 13 -8.46 34.92 -19.18
C LYS A 13 -8.25 35.46 -17.79
N LYS A 14 -7.60 36.61 -17.71
CA LYS A 14 -7.35 37.43 -16.54
C LYS A 14 -8.58 37.54 -15.64
N ILE A 15 -8.48 37.05 -14.42
CA ILE A 15 -9.38 37.41 -13.33
C ILE A 15 -8.75 38.59 -12.58
N ASN A 16 -9.08 39.81 -13.03
CA ASN A 16 -8.84 41.00 -12.24
C ASN A 16 -10.07 41.18 -11.32
N GLY A 17 -9.85 41.17 -10.03
CA GLY A 17 -10.83 41.65 -9.04
C GLY A 17 -11.15 40.66 -7.93
N LEU A 18 -10.24 40.49 -6.98
CA LEU A 18 -10.56 40.21 -5.59
C LEU A 18 -9.37 40.67 -4.72
N LYS A 19 -9.39 41.97 -4.38
CA LYS A 19 -8.61 42.49 -3.26
C LYS A 19 -9.38 42.16 -1.99
N ASN A 20 -9.14 41.02 -1.38
CA ASN A 20 -9.34 40.80 0.03
C ASN A 20 -8.20 39.94 0.53
N GLY A 21 -7.34 40.54 1.33
CA GLY A 21 -6.14 39.94 1.86
C GLY A 21 -6.44 38.70 2.72
N ILE A 22 -6.13 37.55 2.22
CA ILE A 22 -5.96 36.37 3.05
C ILE A 22 -4.57 36.52 3.68
N SER A 23 -4.55 36.97 4.94
CA SER A 23 -3.34 36.96 5.76
C SER A 23 -3.01 35.48 6.10
N PHE A 24 -2.00 34.96 5.49
CA PHE A 24 -1.41 33.70 5.94
C PHE A 24 -0.64 34.00 7.24
N PRO A 25 -0.80 33.18 8.30
CA PRO A 25 -0.01 33.34 9.50
C PRO A 25 1.48 33.09 9.13
N HIS A 26 2.34 34.00 9.54
CA HIS A 26 3.79 33.82 9.39
C HIS A 26 4.20 32.57 10.15
N PRO A 27 5.06 31.71 9.55
CA PRO A 27 5.61 30.57 10.28
C PRO A 27 6.40 31.08 11.50
N PRO A 28 6.37 30.36 12.62
CA PRO A 28 7.17 30.71 13.80
C PRO A 28 8.66 30.73 13.47
N PRO A 29 9.46 31.56 14.17
CA PRO A 29 10.89 31.65 13.92
C PRO A 29 11.56 30.32 14.19
N LEU A 30 12.45 29.90 13.27
CA LEU A 30 13.25 28.70 13.36
C LEU A 30 14.11 28.71 14.64
N SER A 31 13.66 27.99 15.66
CA SER A 31 14.47 27.72 16.86
C SER A 31 15.28 26.44 16.67
N SER A 32 16.56 26.58 16.84
CA SER A 32 17.60 25.56 17.09
C SER A 32 17.94 24.56 15.97
N GLU A 33 19.21 24.58 15.60
CA GLU A 33 19.91 23.58 14.79
C GLU A 33 19.70 22.17 15.37
N LYS A 34 18.63 21.51 14.94
CA LYS A 34 18.55 20.06 15.07
C LYS A 34 19.50 19.47 14.03
N ASN A 35 20.40 18.59 14.47
CA ASN A 35 21.21 17.74 13.62
C ASN A 35 20.28 16.96 12.66
N LEU A 36 19.93 17.55 11.53
CA LEU A 36 19.09 16.93 10.51
C LEU A 36 19.89 15.79 9.88
N MET A 37 19.38 14.59 9.99
CA MET A 37 19.93 13.44 9.28
C MET A 37 19.91 13.73 7.77
N LYS A 38 21.10 13.70 7.14
CA LYS A 38 21.21 13.86 5.69
C LYS A 38 20.43 12.73 5.00
N LYS A 39 19.39 13.08 4.26
CA LYS A 39 18.63 12.11 3.44
C LYS A 39 19.55 11.53 2.36
N PRO A 40 19.37 10.28 1.93
CA PRO A 40 20.22 9.61 0.94
C PRO A 40 20.38 10.39 -0.38
N TRP A 41 19.39 11.20 -0.76
CA TRP A 41 19.39 12.01 -1.99
C TRP A 41 19.86 13.46 -1.78
N SER A 42 20.19 13.87 -0.58
CA SER A 42 20.60 15.26 -0.28
C SER A 42 22.01 15.61 -0.76
N GLY A 43 22.73 14.70 -1.43
CA GLY A 43 24.17 14.81 -1.70
C GLY A 43 24.68 16.08 -2.39
N ARG A 44 23.83 16.79 -3.16
CA ARG A 44 24.17 18.06 -3.82
C ARG A 44 23.57 19.29 -3.15
N PHE A 45 22.62 19.11 -2.26
CA PHE A 45 21.92 20.21 -1.60
C PHE A 45 22.64 20.58 -0.29
N LYS A 46 22.88 21.88 -0.09
CA LYS A 46 23.48 22.43 1.13
C LYS A 46 22.43 22.76 2.21
N GLN A 47 21.18 22.96 1.77
CA GLN A 47 20.06 23.27 2.65
C GLN A 47 19.21 22.02 2.92
N SER A 48 18.57 21.97 4.09
CA SER A 48 17.56 20.97 4.42
C SER A 48 16.29 21.19 3.60
N THR A 49 15.51 20.13 3.43
CA THR A 49 14.17 20.24 2.84
C THR A 49 13.27 21.09 3.74
N ASP A 50 12.39 21.89 3.16
CA ASP A 50 11.38 22.67 3.90
C ASP A 50 10.42 21.72 4.64
N VAL A 51 10.04 22.07 5.88
CA VAL A 51 9.17 21.24 6.73
C VAL A 51 7.80 21.00 6.08
N LEU A 52 7.26 22.00 5.36
CA LEU A 52 5.99 21.84 4.64
C LEU A 52 6.12 20.79 3.53
N MET A 53 7.23 20.80 2.80
CA MET A 53 7.52 19.82 1.75
C MET A 53 7.72 18.41 2.34
N GLU A 54 8.40 18.29 3.46
CA GLU A 54 8.56 17.01 4.16
C GLU A 54 7.21 16.42 4.58
N THR A 55 6.35 17.25 5.16
CA THR A 55 5.01 16.83 5.57
C THR A 55 4.12 16.47 4.37
N PHE A 56 4.24 17.23 3.27
CA PHE A 56 3.46 16.99 2.06
C PHE A 56 3.86 15.69 1.34
N SER A 57 5.16 15.36 1.32
CA SER A 57 5.65 14.15 0.65
C SER A 57 5.62 12.90 1.53
N ALA A 58 5.41 13.03 2.85
CA ALA A 58 5.40 11.90 3.76
C ALA A 58 4.22 10.95 3.51
N SER A 59 4.50 9.67 3.31
CA SER A 59 3.51 8.59 3.12
C SER A 59 3.46 7.59 4.27
N ILE A 60 4.39 7.68 5.23
CA ILE A 60 4.54 6.71 6.31
C ILE A 60 3.25 6.47 7.12
N SER A 61 2.36 7.48 7.22
CA SER A 61 1.10 7.36 7.95
C SER A 61 0.20 6.23 7.42
N PHE A 62 0.25 5.93 6.11
CA PHE A 62 -0.55 4.90 5.46
C PHE A 62 0.27 3.76 4.84
N ASP A 63 1.51 4.01 4.39
CA ASP A 63 2.33 2.99 3.74
C ASP A 63 3.08 2.06 4.71
N LYS A 64 3.15 2.40 6.00
CA LYS A 64 3.72 1.53 7.04
C LYS A 64 3.17 0.10 7.03
N ARG A 65 1.93 -0.10 6.55
CA ARG A 65 1.32 -1.43 6.39
C ARG A 65 2.04 -2.33 5.37
N LEU A 66 2.88 -1.75 4.53
CA LEU A 66 3.63 -2.48 3.48
C LEU A 66 4.93 -3.09 4.01
N TYR A 67 5.31 -2.89 5.29
CA TYR A 67 6.60 -3.31 5.83
C TYR A 67 6.94 -4.78 5.54
N ALA A 68 5.97 -5.67 5.69
CA ALA A 68 6.19 -7.10 5.46
C ALA A 68 6.46 -7.41 3.97
N CYS A 69 5.74 -6.74 3.07
CA CYS A 69 5.91 -6.87 1.63
C CYS A 69 7.26 -6.29 1.16
N ASP A 70 7.65 -5.13 1.67
CA ASP A 70 8.95 -4.53 1.36
C ASP A 70 10.10 -5.44 1.81
N ILE A 71 10.01 -6.00 3.02
CA ILE A 71 11.02 -6.91 3.55
C ILE A 71 11.08 -8.22 2.71
N GLU A 72 9.93 -8.80 2.34
CA GLU A 72 9.86 -9.98 1.48
C GLU A 72 10.52 -9.71 0.11
N GLY A 73 10.12 -8.63 -0.56
CA GLY A 73 10.68 -8.19 -1.83
C GLY A 73 12.17 -7.90 -1.75
N SER A 74 12.61 -7.22 -0.70
CA SER A 74 14.01 -6.90 -0.43
C SER A 74 14.87 -8.14 -0.17
N ILE A 75 14.34 -9.14 0.53
CA ILE A 75 15.03 -10.43 0.71
C ILE A 75 15.18 -11.18 -0.62
N ALA A 76 14.14 -11.18 -1.45
CA ALA A 76 14.18 -11.81 -2.78
C ALA A 76 15.21 -11.10 -3.68
N HIS A 77 15.20 -9.78 -3.71
CA HIS A 77 16.17 -8.96 -4.45
C HIS A 77 17.62 -9.21 -3.97
N CYS A 78 17.85 -9.24 -2.67
CA CYS A 78 19.15 -9.56 -2.08
C CYS A 78 19.67 -10.94 -2.50
N LYS A 79 18.81 -11.97 -2.53
CA LYS A 79 19.15 -13.31 -3.01
C LYS A 79 19.54 -13.30 -4.49
N MET A 80 18.81 -12.54 -5.31
CA MET A 80 19.13 -12.37 -6.74
C MET A 80 20.48 -11.72 -6.91
N LEU A 81 20.79 -10.63 -6.21
CA LEU A 81 22.09 -9.96 -6.29
C LEU A 81 23.25 -10.91 -5.94
N ALA A 82 23.08 -11.76 -4.94
CA ALA A 82 24.10 -12.76 -4.60
C ALA A 82 24.23 -13.86 -5.67
N ARG A 83 23.10 -14.33 -6.23
CA ARG A 83 23.10 -15.32 -7.33
C ARG A 83 23.79 -14.79 -8.58
N CYS A 84 23.60 -13.51 -8.88
CA CYS A 84 24.28 -12.81 -9.97
C CYS A 84 25.72 -12.40 -9.65
N LYS A 85 26.25 -12.76 -8.46
CA LYS A 85 27.60 -12.43 -8.00
C LYS A 85 27.88 -10.92 -7.91
N ILE A 86 26.83 -10.09 -7.76
CA ILE A 86 26.93 -8.64 -7.58
C ILE A 86 27.35 -8.32 -6.14
N ILE A 87 26.84 -9.10 -5.17
CA ILE A 87 27.26 -9.07 -3.78
C ILE A 87 27.75 -10.45 -3.35
N SER A 88 28.58 -10.50 -2.30
CA SER A 88 29.06 -11.77 -1.78
C SER A 88 27.98 -12.54 -1.03
N PRO A 89 28.08 -13.88 -0.90
CA PRO A 89 27.15 -14.67 -0.09
C PRO A 89 27.10 -14.23 1.38
N SER A 90 28.22 -13.81 1.95
CA SER A 90 28.31 -13.33 3.34
C SER A 90 27.57 -12.00 3.53
N GLU A 91 27.68 -11.07 2.57
CA GLU A 91 26.92 -9.81 2.58
C GLU A 91 25.43 -10.06 2.45
N SER A 92 25.04 -10.96 1.54
CA SER A 92 23.64 -11.36 1.37
C SER A 92 23.05 -11.95 2.67
N GLN A 93 23.77 -12.83 3.33
CA GLN A 93 23.33 -13.38 4.63
C GLN A 93 23.19 -12.29 5.70
N LYS A 94 24.15 -11.35 5.76
CA LYS A 94 24.12 -10.24 6.70
C LYS A 94 22.89 -9.34 6.47
N ILE A 95 22.61 -8.97 5.22
CA ILE A 95 21.43 -8.18 4.84
C ILE A 95 20.14 -8.92 5.18
N GLN A 96 20.00 -10.20 4.79
CA GLN A 96 18.80 -10.99 5.07
C GLN A 96 18.55 -11.15 6.58
N LYS A 97 19.59 -11.34 7.39
CA LYS A 97 19.46 -11.40 8.86
C LYS A 97 18.98 -10.06 9.42
N GLY A 98 19.53 -8.94 8.93
CA GLY A 98 19.08 -7.60 9.31
C GLY A 98 17.61 -7.35 8.98
N LEU A 99 17.18 -7.67 7.76
CA LEU A 99 15.78 -7.54 7.32
C LEU A 99 14.81 -8.40 8.15
N LYS A 100 15.16 -9.65 8.44
CA LYS A 100 14.36 -10.53 9.31
C LYS A 100 14.24 -10.00 10.73
N ARG A 101 15.30 -9.36 11.26
CA ARG A 101 15.24 -8.71 12.56
C ARG A 101 14.30 -7.51 12.55
N ILE A 102 14.32 -6.69 11.49
CA ILE A 102 13.41 -5.56 11.32
C ILE A 102 11.95 -6.05 11.24
N LEU A 103 11.70 -7.12 10.46
CA LEU A 103 10.37 -7.74 10.39
C LEU A 103 9.85 -8.09 11.79
N LYS A 104 10.68 -8.75 12.58
CA LYS A 104 10.32 -9.10 13.97
C LYS A 104 10.08 -7.85 14.84
N GLU A 105 10.88 -6.80 14.69
CA GLU A 105 10.67 -5.52 15.40
C GLU A 105 9.33 -4.88 15.04
N CYS A 106 8.91 -4.97 13.77
CA CYS A 106 7.59 -4.48 13.30
C CYS A 106 6.44 -5.34 13.85
N ASP A 107 6.54 -6.67 13.73
CA ASP A 107 5.51 -7.62 14.18
C ASP A 107 5.25 -7.51 15.69
N GLU A 108 6.29 -7.23 16.48
CA GLU A 108 6.21 -7.04 17.92
C GLU A 108 5.85 -5.60 18.34
N GLY A 109 5.60 -4.69 17.40
CA GLY A 109 5.28 -3.28 17.67
C GLY A 109 6.43 -2.47 18.29
N ARG A 110 7.67 -2.94 18.19
CA ARG A 110 8.86 -2.29 18.72
C ARG A 110 9.58 -1.38 17.71
N PHE A 111 9.22 -1.47 16.44
CA PHE A 111 9.79 -0.63 15.40
C PHE A 111 9.23 0.79 15.49
N GLN A 112 10.13 1.77 15.54
CA GLN A 112 9.77 3.19 15.59
C GLN A 112 9.76 3.77 14.17
N PHE A 113 8.57 4.05 13.65
CA PHE A 113 8.40 4.76 12.39
C PHE A 113 8.70 6.24 12.60
N LYS A 114 9.52 6.82 11.72
CA LYS A 114 9.97 8.21 11.76
C LYS A 114 9.39 8.96 10.57
N ASP A 115 8.62 10.01 10.83
CA ASP A 115 7.99 10.82 9.77
C ASP A 115 9.05 11.57 8.93
N GLU A 116 10.19 11.90 9.53
CA GLU A 116 11.32 12.56 8.85
C GLU A 116 11.95 11.67 7.77
N LEU A 117 11.70 10.36 7.81
CA LEU A 117 12.15 9.40 6.81
C LEU A 117 11.13 9.18 5.69
N GLU A 118 10.04 9.98 5.65
CA GLU A 118 9.10 10.10 4.54
C GLU A 118 8.25 8.84 4.28
N ASP A 119 8.86 7.68 3.98
CA ASP A 119 8.18 6.43 3.61
C ASP A 119 8.67 5.21 4.40
N ILE A 120 7.95 4.10 4.28
CA ILE A 120 8.30 2.83 4.93
C ILE A 120 9.65 2.29 4.45
N HIS A 121 9.98 2.49 3.19
CA HIS A 121 11.19 1.97 2.56
C HIS A 121 12.43 2.62 3.16
N MET A 122 12.39 3.96 3.34
CA MET A 122 13.48 4.68 4.00
C MET A 122 13.60 4.35 5.48
N ASN A 123 12.48 4.15 6.15
CA ASN A 123 12.47 3.71 7.53
C ASN A 123 13.18 2.35 7.68
N ILE A 124 12.86 1.38 6.84
CA ILE A 124 13.49 0.05 6.82
C ILE A 124 14.98 0.16 6.42
N GLU A 125 15.30 0.93 5.38
CA GLU A 125 16.68 1.12 4.90
C GLU A 125 17.56 1.78 5.95
N SER A 126 17.06 2.82 6.62
CA SER A 126 17.75 3.50 7.73
C SER A 126 18.01 2.54 8.88
N ARG A 127 16.99 1.79 9.29
CA ARG A 127 17.11 0.80 10.37
C ARG A 127 18.10 -0.32 10.01
N LEU A 128 18.07 -0.79 8.76
CA LEU A 128 19.01 -1.78 8.26
C LEU A 128 20.46 -1.24 8.34
N ARG A 129 20.68 0.02 7.98
CA ARG A 129 22.00 0.67 8.08
C ARG A 129 22.46 0.76 9.54
N GLU A 130 21.58 1.06 10.49
CA GLU A 130 21.92 1.04 11.93
C GLU A 130 22.37 -0.36 12.39
N LEU A 131 21.71 -1.42 11.89
CA LEU A 131 21.97 -2.80 12.32
C LEU A 131 23.23 -3.42 11.71
N ILE A 132 23.51 -3.15 10.42
CA ILE A 132 24.57 -3.85 9.69
C ILE A 132 25.61 -2.93 9.05
N GLY A 133 25.51 -1.60 9.24
CA GLY A 133 26.45 -0.61 8.73
C GLY A 133 26.41 -0.44 7.20
N PRO A 134 27.55 -0.05 6.58
CA PRO A 134 27.59 0.31 5.15
C PRO A 134 27.14 -0.78 4.18
N THR A 135 27.16 -2.05 4.58
CA THR A 135 26.70 -3.18 3.78
C THR A 135 25.23 -3.04 3.40
N ALA A 136 24.41 -2.34 4.20
CA ALA A 136 23.01 -2.08 3.93
C ALA A 136 22.79 -1.38 2.58
N GLY A 137 23.65 -0.42 2.22
CA GLY A 137 23.54 0.34 0.98
C GLY A 137 23.67 -0.51 -0.29
N LYS A 138 24.25 -1.71 -0.21
CA LYS A 138 24.34 -2.63 -1.34
C LYS A 138 23.00 -3.23 -1.76
N LEU A 139 22.01 -3.23 -0.84
CA LEU A 139 20.67 -3.73 -1.14
C LEU A 139 19.97 -2.95 -2.25
N HIS A 140 20.23 -1.64 -2.37
CA HIS A 140 19.61 -0.78 -3.38
C HIS A 140 20.23 -0.90 -4.79
N THR A 141 21.24 -1.75 -4.95
CA THR A 141 21.91 -1.97 -6.26
C THR A 141 20.91 -2.44 -7.31
N ALA A 142 20.90 -1.78 -8.48
CA ALA A 142 20.00 -2.06 -9.61
C ALA A 142 18.51 -2.06 -9.25
N ARG A 143 18.10 -1.21 -8.32
CA ARG A 143 16.71 -1.05 -7.88
C ARG A 143 16.30 0.41 -7.92
N SER A 144 15.11 0.70 -8.43
CA SER A 144 14.45 2.00 -8.32
C SER A 144 13.43 1.97 -7.18
N ARG A 145 13.22 3.10 -6.51
CA ARG A 145 12.12 3.24 -5.55
C ARG A 145 10.77 2.96 -6.22
N ASN A 146 10.60 3.32 -7.49
CA ASN A 146 9.36 3.13 -8.23
C ASN A 146 9.00 1.65 -8.40
N ASP A 147 9.95 0.80 -8.80
CA ASP A 147 9.69 -0.64 -8.92
C ASP A 147 9.48 -1.30 -7.54
N GLN A 148 10.18 -0.84 -6.51
CA GLN A 148 10.03 -1.30 -5.13
C GLN A 148 8.61 -1.03 -4.62
N VAL A 149 8.14 0.21 -4.69
CA VAL A 149 6.78 0.61 -4.26
C VAL A 149 5.72 -0.17 -5.02
N CYS A 150 5.84 -0.27 -6.35
CA CYS A 150 4.90 -1.02 -7.17
C CYS A 150 4.86 -2.52 -6.81
N LEU A 151 6.02 -3.13 -6.52
CA LEU A 151 6.09 -4.52 -6.09
C LEU A 151 5.37 -4.72 -4.75
N ASP A 152 5.64 -3.86 -3.79
CA ASP A 152 5.09 -3.98 -2.44
C ASP A 152 3.57 -3.82 -2.43
N ILE A 153 3.04 -2.84 -3.19
CA ILE A 153 1.59 -2.69 -3.38
C ILE A 153 0.98 -3.93 -4.03
N ARG A 154 1.63 -4.53 -5.03
CA ARG A 154 1.13 -5.74 -5.69
C ARG A 154 1.16 -6.95 -4.76
N LEU A 155 2.23 -7.13 -3.98
CA LEU A 155 2.32 -8.18 -2.96
C LEU A 155 1.23 -8.01 -1.90
N TYR A 156 1.05 -6.79 -1.40
CA TYR A 156 0.02 -6.46 -0.43
C TYR A 156 -1.38 -6.76 -0.98
N LEU A 157 -1.73 -6.21 -2.15
CA LEU A 157 -3.04 -6.43 -2.77
C LEU A 157 -3.30 -7.91 -3.08
N ARG A 158 -2.28 -8.66 -3.51
CA ARG A 158 -2.40 -10.10 -3.72
C ARG A 158 -2.83 -10.82 -2.44
N ASN A 159 -2.18 -10.50 -1.32
CA ASN A 159 -2.49 -11.10 -0.03
C ASN A 159 -3.89 -10.68 0.45
N GLU A 160 -4.25 -9.40 0.33
CA GLU A 160 -5.58 -8.89 0.71
C GLU A 160 -6.70 -9.53 -0.12
N VAL A 161 -6.47 -9.76 -1.42
CA VAL A 161 -7.43 -10.48 -2.28
C VAL A 161 -7.60 -11.93 -1.80
N ASP A 162 -6.50 -12.61 -1.47
CA ASP A 162 -6.56 -13.99 -0.98
C ASP A 162 -7.35 -14.11 0.34
N GLU A 163 -7.17 -13.17 1.26
CA GLU A 163 -7.95 -13.10 2.50
C GLU A 163 -9.42 -12.71 2.23
N THR A 164 -9.67 -11.73 1.38
CA THR A 164 -11.03 -11.33 1.01
C THR A 164 -11.81 -12.50 0.40
N VAL A 165 -11.20 -13.29 -0.48
CA VAL A 165 -11.81 -14.49 -1.07
C VAL A 165 -12.17 -15.51 0.02
N LYS A 166 -11.33 -15.72 1.01
CA LYS A 166 -11.61 -16.62 2.14
C LYS A 166 -12.81 -16.14 2.97
N GLU A 167 -12.90 -14.83 3.22
CA GLU A 167 -14.03 -14.26 3.97
C GLU A 167 -15.33 -14.33 3.18
N ILE A 168 -15.31 -14.11 1.87
CA ILE A 168 -16.47 -14.32 0.98
C ILE A 168 -16.93 -15.79 1.06
N ASP A 169 -16.01 -16.75 0.98
CA ASP A 169 -16.34 -18.18 1.10
C ASP A 169 -16.97 -18.51 2.46
N ARG A 170 -16.47 -17.91 3.54
CA ARG A 170 -17.04 -18.08 4.89
C ARG A 170 -18.46 -17.54 4.98
N LEU A 171 -18.68 -16.35 4.43
CA LEU A 171 -20.00 -15.72 4.40
C LEU A 171 -21.00 -16.52 3.55
N CYS A 172 -20.60 -16.96 2.36
CA CYS A 172 -21.42 -17.82 1.51
C CYS A 172 -21.82 -19.12 2.21
N LYS A 173 -20.88 -19.80 2.87
CA LYS A 173 -21.19 -21.01 3.67
C LYS A 173 -22.22 -20.73 4.78
N THR A 174 -22.11 -19.57 5.43
CA THR A 174 -23.07 -19.17 6.47
C THR A 174 -24.46 -18.92 5.88
N LEU A 175 -24.55 -18.19 4.77
CA LEU A 175 -25.84 -17.92 4.08
C LEU A 175 -26.50 -19.22 3.61
N VAL A 176 -25.74 -20.12 2.99
CA VAL A 176 -26.22 -21.44 2.57
C VAL A 176 -26.69 -22.28 3.78
N GLY A 177 -25.94 -22.25 4.87
CA GLY A 177 -26.32 -22.93 6.11
C GLY A 177 -27.64 -22.41 6.72
N LEU A 178 -27.81 -21.07 6.69
CA LEU A 178 -29.08 -20.45 7.13
C LEU A 178 -30.23 -20.77 6.16
N ALA A 179 -29.97 -20.75 4.85
CA ALA A 179 -30.96 -21.11 3.84
C ALA A 179 -31.48 -22.55 4.03
N LYS A 180 -30.57 -23.52 4.26
CA LYS A 180 -30.92 -24.92 4.55
C LYS A 180 -31.78 -25.06 5.79
N LYS A 181 -31.53 -24.32 6.87
CA LYS A 181 -32.30 -24.34 8.10
C LYS A 181 -33.69 -23.72 7.98
N ASN A 182 -33.96 -22.96 6.93
CA ASN A 182 -35.19 -22.19 6.73
C ASN A 182 -35.80 -22.45 5.36
N ILE A 183 -35.68 -23.66 4.85
CA ILE A 183 -36.07 -24.01 3.47
C ILE A 183 -37.55 -23.77 3.19
N ASP A 184 -38.42 -24.02 4.15
CA ASP A 184 -39.88 -23.91 4.00
C ASP A 184 -40.44 -22.59 4.58
N ARG A 185 -39.59 -21.69 5.06
CA ARG A 185 -40.04 -20.42 5.64
C ARG A 185 -40.42 -19.42 4.59
N VAL A 186 -41.67 -18.99 4.59
CA VAL A 186 -42.20 -17.93 3.72
C VAL A 186 -42.10 -16.58 4.43
N ILE A 187 -41.62 -15.58 3.71
CA ILE A 187 -41.57 -14.18 4.15
C ILE A 187 -42.27 -13.30 3.12
N PRO A 188 -42.79 -12.12 3.50
CA PRO A 188 -43.32 -11.18 2.50
C PRO A 188 -42.17 -10.53 1.73
N GLY A 189 -42.25 -10.59 0.42
CA GLY A 189 -41.46 -9.70 -0.46
C GLY A 189 -42.02 -8.28 -0.43
N TYR A 190 -41.17 -7.30 -0.67
CA TYR A 190 -41.55 -5.88 -0.69
C TYR A 190 -41.14 -5.22 -2.00
N THR A 191 -42.01 -4.37 -2.52
CA THR A 191 -41.71 -3.41 -3.59
C THR A 191 -42.26 -2.05 -3.19
N HIS A 192 -41.51 -0.98 -3.43
CA HIS A 192 -41.95 0.38 -3.04
C HIS A 192 -42.42 0.51 -1.58
N MET A 193 -41.74 -0.21 -0.67
CA MET A 193 -42.10 -0.30 0.75
C MET A 193 -43.50 -0.91 1.04
N GLN A 194 -44.12 -1.56 0.06
CA GLN A 194 -45.41 -2.26 0.19
C GLN A 194 -45.20 -3.76 0.08
N ARG A 195 -46.04 -4.52 0.77
CA ARG A 195 -46.08 -6.01 0.66
C ARG A 195 -46.41 -6.41 -0.76
N ALA A 196 -45.59 -7.29 -1.31
CA ALA A 196 -45.75 -7.85 -2.63
C ALA A 196 -45.99 -9.38 -2.57
N GLN A 197 -45.27 -10.16 -3.37
CA GLN A 197 -45.46 -11.62 -3.40
C GLN A 197 -44.79 -12.30 -2.17
N PRO A 198 -45.27 -13.53 -1.78
CA PRO A 198 -44.57 -14.38 -0.84
C PRO A 198 -43.26 -14.87 -1.46
N VAL A 199 -42.17 -14.91 -0.63
CA VAL A 199 -40.83 -15.35 -1.04
C VAL A 199 -40.31 -16.33 0.02
N LEU A 200 -39.63 -17.38 -0.38
CA LEU A 200 -38.91 -18.24 0.56
C LEU A 200 -37.71 -17.52 1.15
N LEU A 201 -37.54 -17.57 2.46
CA LEU A 201 -36.37 -17.00 3.13
C LEU A 201 -35.07 -17.63 2.60
N SER A 202 -35.08 -18.94 2.30
CA SER A 202 -33.97 -19.63 1.68
C SER A 202 -33.58 -19.03 0.32
N HIS A 203 -34.56 -18.76 -0.53
CA HIS A 203 -34.34 -18.12 -1.84
C HIS A 203 -33.73 -16.72 -1.69
N HIS A 204 -34.26 -15.92 -0.76
CA HIS A 204 -33.74 -14.59 -0.47
C HIS A 204 -32.25 -14.63 -0.02
N LEU A 205 -31.89 -15.56 0.89
CA LEU A 205 -30.51 -15.72 1.36
C LEU A 205 -29.56 -16.20 0.26
N LEU A 206 -30.03 -17.12 -0.62
CA LEU A 206 -29.22 -17.64 -1.72
C LEU A 206 -28.97 -16.58 -2.79
N ALA A 207 -29.86 -15.61 -3.00
CA ALA A 207 -29.63 -14.50 -3.90
C ALA A 207 -28.38 -13.69 -3.51
N TYR A 208 -28.13 -13.48 -2.21
CA TYR A 208 -26.90 -12.84 -1.72
C TYR A 208 -25.67 -13.73 -1.91
N ALA A 209 -25.79 -15.03 -1.69
CA ALA A 209 -24.69 -15.96 -1.93
C ALA A 209 -24.26 -15.93 -3.41
N GLU A 210 -25.21 -15.88 -4.36
CA GLU A 210 -24.92 -15.76 -5.79
C GLU A 210 -24.25 -14.42 -6.16
N MET A 211 -24.62 -13.32 -5.50
CA MET A 211 -23.91 -12.03 -5.70
C MET A 211 -22.47 -12.11 -5.21
N LEU A 212 -22.25 -12.66 -4.03
CA LEU A 212 -20.91 -12.81 -3.44
C LEU A 212 -20.01 -13.76 -4.26
N LEU A 213 -20.56 -14.83 -4.84
CA LEU A 213 -19.79 -15.70 -5.73
C LEU A 213 -19.29 -14.97 -6.98
N ARG A 214 -20.12 -14.12 -7.59
CA ARG A 214 -19.69 -13.27 -8.69
C ARG A 214 -18.63 -12.25 -8.29
N ASP A 215 -18.69 -11.70 -7.07
CA ASP A 215 -17.66 -10.82 -6.55
C ASP A 215 -16.34 -11.58 -6.30
N LYS A 216 -16.43 -12.81 -5.78
CA LYS A 216 -15.27 -13.70 -5.65
C LYS A 216 -14.56 -13.91 -6.99
N ASP A 217 -15.30 -14.16 -8.07
CA ASP A 217 -14.73 -14.35 -9.41
C ASP A 217 -14.01 -13.08 -9.89
N ARG A 218 -14.59 -11.89 -9.64
CA ARG A 218 -13.93 -10.61 -9.94
C ARG A 218 -12.62 -10.43 -9.19
N PHE A 219 -12.58 -10.78 -7.90
CA PHE A 219 -11.36 -10.74 -7.11
C PHE A 219 -10.29 -11.71 -7.63
N LEU A 220 -10.67 -12.95 -7.94
CA LEU A 220 -9.75 -13.95 -8.49
C LEU A 220 -9.20 -13.54 -9.86
N ASP A 221 -10.01 -12.89 -10.70
CA ASP A 221 -9.56 -12.38 -11.99
C ASP A 221 -8.61 -11.17 -11.81
N ALA A 222 -8.94 -10.23 -10.92
CA ALA A 222 -8.05 -9.13 -10.56
C ALA A 222 -6.69 -9.63 -10.03
N ARG A 223 -6.70 -10.69 -9.21
CA ARG A 223 -5.48 -11.30 -8.66
C ARG A 223 -4.49 -11.75 -9.74
N LYS A 224 -4.97 -12.30 -10.85
CA LYS A 224 -4.10 -12.73 -11.96
C LYS A 224 -3.31 -11.55 -12.54
N ARG A 225 -3.95 -10.39 -12.67
CA ARG A 225 -3.34 -9.15 -13.19
C ARG A 225 -2.45 -8.46 -12.16
N ILE A 226 -2.80 -8.54 -10.89
CA ILE A 226 -1.98 -8.01 -9.78
C ILE A 226 -0.67 -8.80 -9.66
N ASN A 227 -0.71 -10.12 -9.81
CA ASN A 227 0.45 -11.00 -9.60
C ASN A 227 1.42 -10.99 -10.80
N VAL A 228 1.87 -9.80 -11.19
CA VAL A 228 2.85 -9.58 -12.26
C VAL A 228 3.97 -8.70 -11.72
N MET A 229 5.23 -9.09 -11.92
CA MET A 229 6.40 -8.35 -11.47
C MET A 229 6.50 -7.00 -12.19
N PRO A 230 6.53 -5.86 -11.46
CA PRO A 230 6.59 -4.54 -12.07
C PRO A 230 8.05 -4.09 -12.29
N LEU A 231 8.78 -4.83 -13.09
CA LEU A 231 10.15 -4.47 -13.46
C LEU A 231 10.18 -4.16 -14.95
N GLY A 232 10.62 -2.95 -15.26
CA GLY A 232 10.80 -2.48 -16.63
C GLY A 232 12.16 -2.80 -17.21
#